data_bd06b0435bde5f232a9f9415f4a24eaf
#
_entry.id   bd06b0435bde5f232a9f9415f4a24eaf
#
_cell.length_a   1.000
_cell.length_b   1.000
_cell.length_c   1.000
_cell.angle_alpha   90.00
_cell.angle_beta   90.00
_cell.angle_gamma   90.00
#
_symmetry.space_group_name_H-M   'P 1'
#
loop_
_entity.id
_entity.type
_entity.pdbx_description
1 polymer ?
#
loop_
_entity_poly.entity_id
_entity_poly.type
_entity_poly.pdbx_seq_one_letter_code
_entity_poly.pdbx_strand_id
1 'polypeptide(L)'
;MLCVFEGVFAMNAYFQKPVCSEPCMAKKHSPRFLATVKQSRALIQECDIDQFSSMLNDGEELVVVDVREQHEYDAGSFEGALHLSKGVIERDIEKHPISEDARIVLYCGGGFRSAIAAESLIRMGYSNVYSLWGGWRSLVSEGLASPNQ
;
A
#
# COMPACT_ATOMS: atom_id res chain seq x y z
N MET A 1 -23.99 -26.33 -40.44
CA MET A 1 -24.11 -24.87 -40.29
C MET A 1 -23.57 -24.52 -38.89
N LEU A 2 -22.33 -24.10 -38.86
CA LEU A 2 -21.59 -23.83 -37.63
C LEU A 2 -21.89 -22.41 -37.14
N CYS A 3 -22.42 -22.26 -35.93
CA CYS A 3 -22.39 -20.99 -35.20
C CYS A 3 -21.24 -21.03 -34.23
N VAL A 4 -20.20 -20.25 -34.53
CA VAL A 4 -19.06 -19.99 -33.64
C VAL A 4 -19.48 -18.93 -32.66
N PHE A 5 -19.52 -19.25 -31.37
CA PHE A 5 -19.65 -18.28 -30.29
C PHE A 5 -18.24 -17.75 -30.01
N GLU A 6 -17.92 -16.58 -30.52
CA GLU A 6 -16.78 -15.81 -30.05
C GLU A 6 -17.14 -15.13 -28.72
N GLY A 7 -16.68 -15.73 -27.64
CA GLY A 7 -16.66 -15.08 -26.34
C GLY A 7 -15.59 -13.99 -26.31
N VAL A 8 -16.03 -12.74 -26.39
CA VAL A 8 -15.15 -11.59 -26.16
C VAL A 8 -14.77 -11.57 -24.68
N PHE A 9 -13.60 -12.10 -24.35
CA PHE A 9 -12.95 -11.83 -23.09
C PHE A 9 -12.54 -10.35 -23.10
N ALA A 10 -13.29 -9.54 -22.37
CA ALA A 10 -12.87 -8.19 -22.04
C ALA A 10 -11.60 -8.30 -21.18
N MET A 11 -10.44 -8.22 -21.81
CA MET A 11 -9.18 -8.02 -21.14
C MET A 11 -9.24 -6.67 -20.44
N ASN A 12 -9.42 -6.73 -19.14
CA ASN A 12 -9.32 -5.61 -18.24
C ASN A 12 -7.89 -5.06 -18.38
N ALA A 13 -7.75 -3.93 -19.07
CA ALA A 13 -6.50 -3.22 -19.22
C ALA A 13 -6.11 -2.58 -17.91
N TYR A 14 -5.76 -3.40 -16.90
CA TYR A 14 -5.13 -2.93 -15.69
C TYR A 14 -3.67 -2.61 -15.98
N PHE A 15 -3.48 -1.33 -16.26
CA PHE A 15 -2.38 -0.48 -15.91
C PHE A 15 -1.00 -1.17 -15.91
N GLN A 16 -0.30 -1.06 -17.03
CA GLN A 16 1.14 -1.28 -17.07
C GLN A 16 1.80 -0.22 -16.18
N LYS A 17 2.25 -0.66 -14.99
CA LYS A 17 3.06 0.16 -14.09
C LYS A 17 4.27 0.67 -14.88
N PRO A 18 4.60 1.96 -14.82
CA PRO A 18 5.82 2.44 -15.42
C PRO A 18 7.01 1.69 -14.82
N VAL A 19 7.80 1.07 -15.67
CA VAL A 19 9.08 0.48 -15.27
C VAL A 19 9.97 1.66 -14.89
N CYS A 20 10.14 1.87 -13.60
CA CYS A 20 11.05 2.87 -13.09
C CYS A 20 12.48 2.42 -13.42
N SER A 21 13.01 2.91 -14.54
CA SER A 21 14.40 2.76 -14.94
C SER A 21 15.20 3.85 -14.25
N GLU A 22 15.66 3.60 -13.02
CA GLU A 22 16.81 4.28 -12.42
C GLU A 22 17.23 3.57 -11.12
N PRO A 23 18.51 3.37 -10.86
CA PRO A 23 19.00 2.79 -9.63
C PRO A 23 19.08 3.85 -8.54
N CYS A 24 17.95 4.31 -8.02
CA CYS A 24 17.94 4.87 -6.69
C CYS A 24 18.40 3.73 -5.77
N MET A 25 19.42 3.95 -4.92
CA MET A 25 20.04 2.94 -4.06
C MET A 25 19.01 2.24 -3.17
N ALA A 26 18.18 1.41 -3.79
CA ALA A 26 17.20 0.58 -3.14
C ALA A 26 17.95 -0.44 -2.28
N LYS A 27 17.62 -0.49 -0.98
CA LYS A 27 18.09 -1.58 -0.13
C LYS A 27 17.88 -2.89 -0.87
N LYS A 28 18.97 -3.64 -1.07
CA LYS A 28 18.92 -4.92 -1.78
C LYS A 28 18.17 -5.91 -0.90
N HIS A 29 16.94 -6.20 -1.25
CA HIS A 29 16.11 -7.18 -0.53
C HIS A 29 16.49 -8.62 -0.90
N SER A 30 16.34 -9.54 0.04
CA SER A 30 16.60 -10.96 -0.20
C SER A 30 15.57 -11.55 -1.17
N PRO A 31 15.95 -12.56 -1.98
CA PRO A 31 15.05 -13.17 -2.96
C PRO A 31 13.78 -13.77 -2.34
N ARG A 32 13.88 -14.37 -1.15
CA ARG A 32 12.71 -14.94 -0.44
C ARG A 32 11.74 -13.87 0.03
N PHE A 33 12.25 -12.75 0.53
CA PHE A 33 11.40 -11.61 0.89
C PHE A 33 10.69 -11.04 -0.34
N LEU A 34 11.40 -10.85 -1.45
CA LEU A 34 10.80 -10.37 -2.70
C LEU A 34 9.74 -11.35 -3.23
N ALA A 35 9.95 -12.65 -3.11
CA ALA A 35 8.96 -13.65 -3.47
C ALA A 35 7.69 -13.54 -2.62
N THR A 36 7.82 -13.36 -1.31
CA THR A 36 6.70 -13.14 -0.39
C THR A 36 5.94 -11.87 -0.77
N VAL A 37 6.64 -10.75 -1.00
CA VAL A 37 6.01 -9.49 -1.43
C VAL A 37 5.26 -9.66 -2.75
N LYS A 38 5.85 -10.38 -3.71
CA LYS A 38 5.20 -10.65 -5.01
C LYS A 38 3.89 -11.43 -4.83
N GLN A 39 3.85 -12.41 -3.94
CA GLN A 39 2.65 -13.17 -3.62
C GLN A 39 1.57 -12.25 -3.01
N SER A 40 1.95 -11.45 -2.01
CA SER A 40 1.03 -10.49 -1.40
C SER A 40 0.44 -9.50 -2.42
N ARG A 41 1.28 -8.95 -3.30
CA ARG A 41 0.85 -8.00 -4.35
C ARG A 41 -0.16 -8.58 -5.33
N ALA A 42 -0.17 -9.88 -5.55
CA ALA A 42 -1.16 -10.54 -6.40
C ALA A 42 -2.56 -10.56 -5.78
N LEU A 43 -2.67 -10.34 -4.47
CA LEU A 43 -3.91 -10.47 -3.68
C LEU A 43 -4.45 -9.13 -3.17
N ILE A 44 -3.71 -8.04 -3.34
CA ILE A 44 -4.05 -6.72 -2.78
C ILE A 44 -4.27 -5.67 -3.86
N GLN A 45 -4.83 -4.55 -3.44
CA GLN A 45 -4.81 -3.31 -4.21
C GLN A 45 -3.58 -2.48 -3.84
N GLU A 46 -2.98 -1.83 -4.83
CA GLU A 46 -1.93 -0.84 -4.62
C GLU A 46 -2.40 0.50 -5.20
N CYS A 47 -1.98 1.59 -4.59
CA CYS A 47 -2.13 2.93 -5.16
C CYS A 47 -0.75 3.56 -5.34
N ASP A 48 -0.59 4.39 -6.35
CA ASP A 48 0.56 5.28 -6.50
C ASP A 48 0.33 6.60 -5.75
N ILE A 49 1.31 7.48 -5.80
CA ILE A 49 1.26 8.74 -5.07
C ILE A 49 0.19 9.70 -5.61
N ASP A 50 -0.10 9.68 -6.90
CA ASP A 50 -1.13 10.52 -7.52
C ASP A 50 -2.53 10.05 -7.12
N GLN A 51 -2.75 8.74 -7.11
CA GLN A 51 -3.98 8.13 -6.62
C GLN A 51 -4.18 8.40 -5.12
N PHE A 52 -3.12 8.29 -4.32
CA PHE A 52 -3.16 8.64 -2.90
C PHE A 52 -3.51 10.11 -2.68
N SER A 53 -2.88 11.02 -3.44
CA SER A 53 -3.21 12.45 -3.38
C SER A 53 -4.66 12.73 -3.76
N SER A 54 -5.19 12.00 -4.74
CA SER A 54 -6.61 12.09 -5.11
C SER A 54 -7.52 11.61 -3.99
N MET A 55 -7.17 10.50 -3.30
CA MET A 55 -7.92 9.99 -2.15
C MET A 55 -7.95 10.96 -0.97
N LEU A 56 -6.86 11.72 -0.76
CA LEU A 56 -6.82 12.76 0.29
C LEU A 56 -7.78 13.92 0.01
N ASN A 57 -8.10 14.19 -1.25
CA ASN A 57 -8.85 15.37 -1.69
C ASN A 57 -10.28 15.06 -2.14
N ASP A 58 -10.72 13.82 -2.18
CA ASP A 58 -12.07 13.45 -2.68
C ASP A 58 -13.21 13.63 -1.67
N GLY A 59 -12.86 13.98 -0.42
CA GLY A 59 -13.83 14.24 0.65
C GLY A 59 -14.34 12.99 1.36
N GLU A 60 -13.88 11.80 0.99
CA GLU A 60 -14.19 10.56 1.71
C GLU A 60 -13.19 10.33 2.85
N GLU A 61 -13.66 9.66 3.91
CA GLU A 61 -12.79 9.31 5.03
C GLU A 61 -11.69 8.35 4.59
N LEU A 62 -10.44 8.68 4.96
CA LEU A 62 -9.26 7.90 4.66
C LEU A 62 -8.45 7.63 5.92
N VAL A 63 -8.23 6.37 6.22
CA VAL A 63 -7.34 5.96 7.30
C VAL A 63 -5.96 5.67 6.71
N VAL A 64 -4.96 6.45 7.11
CA VAL A 64 -3.57 6.26 6.68
C VAL A 64 -2.80 5.57 7.81
N VAL A 65 -2.14 4.46 7.51
CA VAL A 65 -1.40 3.66 8.50
C VAL A 65 0.06 3.54 8.10
N ASP A 66 0.95 3.96 9.00
CA ASP A 66 2.38 3.73 8.90
C ASP A 66 2.73 2.36 9.50
N VAL A 67 3.20 1.44 8.66
CA VAL A 67 3.57 0.09 9.09
C VAL A 67 5.07 -0.08 9.29
N ARG A 68 5.83 1.02 9.30
CA ARG A 68 7.27 1.01 9.55
C ARG A 68 7.58 0.70 11.01
N GLU A 69 8.86 0.50 11.30
CA GLU A 69 9.31 0.34 12.68
C GLU A 69 9.22 1.67 13.45
N GLN A 70 9.13 1.59 14.79
CA GLN A 70 8.97 2.75 15.68
C GLN A 70 9.99 3.85 15.39
N HIS A 71 11.27 3.49 15.28
CA HIS A 71 12.34 4.47 15.04
C HIS A 71 12.22 5.19 13.69
N GLU A 72 11.62 4.55 12.66
CA GLU A 72 11.36 5.17 11.38
C GLU A 72 10.19 6.17 11.47
N TYR A 73 9.16 5.81 12.24
CA TYR A 73 8.01 6.69 12.52
C TYR A 73 8.44 7.92 13.32
N ASP A 74 9.25 7.72 14.35
CA ASP A 74 9.75 8.81 15.21
C ASP A 74 10.66 9.77 14.44
N ALA A 75 11.35 9.31 13.42
CA ALA A 75 12.18 10.13 12.54
C ALA A 75 11.38 10.98 11.52
N GLY A 76 10.09 10.81 11.46
CA GLY A 76 9.15 11.53 10.61
C GLY A 76 8.06 10.62 10.08
N SER A 77 6.84 11.13 9.97
CA SER A 77 5.67 10.40 9.50
C SER A 77 4.75 11.28 8.68
N PHE A 78 3.82 10.67 7.95
CA PHE A 78 2.72 11.41 7.33
C PHE A 78 1.81 11.97 8.42
N GLU A 79 1.41 13.23 8.30
CA GLU A 79 0.55 13.90 9.29
C GLU A 79 -0.81 13.17 9.41
N GLY A 80 -1.16 12.81 10.63
CA GLY A 80 -2.40 12.09 10.92
C GLY A 80 -2.33 10.57 10.68
N ALA A 81 -1.18 10.03 10.27
CA ALA A 81 -1.02 8.59 10.12
C ALA A 81 -1.07 7.88 11.47
N LEU A 82 -1.85 6.81 11.53
CA LEU A 82 -1.83 5.87 12.64
C LEU A 82 -0.59 4.99 12.54
N HIS A 83 0.18 4.88 13.61
CA HIS A 83 1.34 3.99 13.65
C HIS A 83 0.96 2.60 14.15
N LEU A 84 1.03 1.62 13.26
CA LEU A 84 0.87 0.19 13.56
C LEU A 84 1.92 -0.59 12.79
N SER A 85 3.07 -0.84 13.41
CA SER A 85 4.15 -1.60 12.78
C SER A 85 3.65 -2.93 12.20
N LYS A 86 4.18 -3.33 11.05
CA LYS A 86 3.80 -4.57 10.37
C LYS A 86 3.77 -5.80 11.31
N GLY A 87 4.67 -5.85 12.28
CA GLY A 87 4.77 -6.97 13.23
C GLY A 87 3.64 -7.06 14.25
N VAL A 88 2.82 -6.04 14.38
CA VAL A 88 1.75 -5.98 15.40
C VAL A 88 0.38 -5.55 14.85
N ILE A 89 0.30 -5.20 13.57
CA ILE A 89 -0.91 -4.61 12.99
C ILE A 89 -2.13 -5.52 13.14
N GLU A 90 -2.00 -6.81 12.94
CA GLU A 90 -3.10 -7.78 13.06
C GLU A 90 -3.65 -7.84 14.49
N ARG A 91 -2.78 -7.70 15.50
CA ARG A 91 -3.17 -7.71 16.90
C ARG A 91 -3.81 -6.40 17.35
N ASP A 92 -3.36 -5.28 16.78
CA ASP A 92 -3.60 -3.96 17.34
C ASP A 92 -4.61 -3.11 16.57
N ILE A 93 -4.91 -3.43 15.31
CA ILE A 93 -5.82 -2.60 14.49
C ILE A 93 -7.23 -2.53 15.07
N GLU A 94 -7.74 -3.61 15.64
CA GLU A 94 -9.08 -3.65 16.25
C GLU A 94 -9.20 -2.86 17.55
N LYS A 95 -8.08 -2.35 18.11
CA LYS A 95 -8.11 -1.41 19.23
C LYS A 95 -8.52 0.00 18.80
N HIS A 96 -8.59 0.24 17.50
CA HIS A 96 -8.99 1.51 16.91
C HIS A 96 -10.39 1.39 16.29
N PRO A 97 -11.19 2.46 16.30
CA PRO A 97 -12.56 2.44 15.75
C PRO A 97 -12.54 2.52 14.21
N ILE A 98 -11.96 1.51 13.57
CA ILE A 98 -11.85 1.39 12.10
C ILE A 98 -12.79 0.30 11.65
N SER A 99 -13.80 0.64 10.84
CA SER A 99 -14.74 -0.33 10.31
C SER A 99 -14.12 -1.22 9.22
N GLU A 100 -14.67 -2.40 9.00
CA GLU A 100 -14.16 -3.36 8.01
C GLU A 100 -14.24 -2.84 6.56
N ASP A 101 -15.11 -1.88 6.29
CA ASP A 101 -15.28 -1.23 5.00
C ASP A 101 -14.54 0.11 4.88
N ALA A 102 -13.86 0.56 5.94
CA ALA A 102 -13.08 1.78 5.93
C ALA A 102 -12.01 1.74 4.84
N ARG A 103 -11.81 2.89 4.16
CA ARG A 103 -10.75 3.04 3.18
C ARG A 103 -9.42 3.23 3.89
N ILE A 104 -8.55 2.24 3.80
CA ILE A 104 -7.26 2.17 4.49
C ILE A 104 -6.13 2.19 3.48
N VAL A 105 -5.19 3.11 3.63
CA VAL A 105 -3.93 3.10 2.89
C VAL A 105 -2.78 2.84 3.84
N LEU A 106 -2.05 1.77 3.58
CA LEU A 106 -0.85 1.39 4.33
C LEU A 106 0.40 1.86 3.60
N TYR A 107 1.35 2.43 4.30
CA TYR A 107 2.66 2.72 3.74
C TYR A 107 3.80 2.22 4.61
N CYS A 108 4.92 1.90 3.97
CA CYS A 108 6.21 1.64 4.62
C CYS A 108 7.32 2.46 3.96
N GLY A 109 8.56 2.05 4.00
CA GLY A 109 9.65 2.76 3.35
C GLY A 109 9.55 2.85 1.83
N GLY A 110 9.17 1.75 1.17
CA GLY A 110 9.12 1.64 -0.30
C GLY A 110 7.96 0.82 -0.87
N GLY A 111 7.00 0.40 -0.04
CA GLY A 111 5.83 -0.35 -0.49
C GLY A 111 5.97 -1.88 -0.44
N PHE A 112 7.00 -2.42 0.22
CA PHE A 112 7.21 -3.86 0.35
C PHE A 112 6.54 -4.43 1.60
N ARG A 113 6.85 -3.91 2.78
CA ARG A 113 6.23 -4.32 4.07
C ARG A 113 4.74 -4.02 4.08
N SER A 114 4.32 -2.89 3.51
CA SER A 114 2.91 -2.49 3.43
C SER A 114 2.09 -3.43 2.55
N ALA A 115 2.67 -4.02 1.50
CA ALA A 115 1.98 -5.01 0.68
C ALA A 115 1.64 -6.28 1.49
N ILE A 116 2.57 -6.77 2.31
CA ILE A 116 2.33 -7.92 3.19
C ILE A 116 1.30 -7.58 4.28
N ALA A 117 1.40 -6.37 4.87
CA ALA A 117 0.44 -5.92 5.86
C ALA A 117 -0.99 -5.76 5.28
N ALA A 118 -1.10 -5.26 4.05
CA ALA A 118 -2.38 -5.15 3.35
C ALA A 118 -3.04 -6.53 3.13
N GLU A 119 -2.26 -7.54 2.72
CA GLU A 119 -2.76 -8.91 2.62
C GLU A 119 -3.28 -9.42 3.96
N SER A 120 -2.55 -9.17 5.06
CA SER A 120 -2.99 -9.57 6.40
C SER A 120 -4.33 -8.94 6.77
N LEU A 121 -4.53 -7.65 6.51
CA LEU A 121 -5.79 -6.97 6.81
C LEU A 121 -6.95 -7.49 5.95
N ILE A 122 -6.71 -7.78 4.68
CA ILE A 122 -7.73 -8.38 3.80
C ILE A 122 -8.15 -9.76 4.34
N ARG A 123 -7.21 -10.55 4.81
CA ARG A 123 -7.50 -11.86 5.44
C ARG A 123 -8.28 -11.73 6.75
N MET A 124 -8.15 -10.60 7.45
CA MET A 124 -8.95 -10.28 8.64
C MET A 124 -10.36 -9.77 8.33
N GLY A 125 -10.69 -9.49 7.05
CA GLY A 125 -12.01 -9.06 6.62
C GLY A 125 -12.13 -7.60 6.21
N TYR A 126 -11.05 -6.81 6.28
CA TYR A 126 -11.04 -5.44 5.78
C TYR A 126 -11.14 -5.43 4.24
N SER A 127 -12.14 -4.76 3.69
CA SER A 127 -12.50 -4.88 2.26
C SER A 127 -11.90 -3.81 1.35
N ASN A 128 -11.41 -2.70 1.91
CA ASN A 128 -11.01 -1.51 1.14
C ASN A 128 -9.60 -1.06 1.54
N VAL A 129 -8.62 -1.94 1.31
CA VAL A 129 -7.23 -1.79 1.77
C VAL A 129 -6.29 -1.63 0.59
N TYR A 130 -5.42 -0.64 0.66
CA TYR A 130 -4.40 -0.32 -0.35
C TYR A 130 -3.01 -0.30 0.27
N SER A 131 -2.01 -0.71 -0.50
CA SER A 131 -0.60 -0.46 -0.20
C SER A 131 -0.09 0.68 -1.07
N LEU A 132 0.51 1.71 -0.46
CA LEU A 132 1.10 2.82 -1.20
C LEU A 132 2.43 2.40 -1.84
N TRP A 133 2.44 2.36 -3.16
CA TRP A 133 3.64 2.13 -3.95
C TRP A 133 4.65 3.26 -3.73
N GLY A 134 5.91 2.92 -3.48
CA GLY A 134 6.95 3.90 -3.17
C GLY A 134 6.97 4.36 -1.71
N GLY A 135 5.87 4.21 -0.98
CA GLY A 135 5.77 4.42 0.46
C GLY A 135 6.28 5.79 0.92
N TRP A 136 7.02 5.81 2.03
CA TRP A 136 7.61 7.01 2.63
C TRP A 136 8.44 7.83 1.64
N ARG A 137 9.21 7.16 0.79
CA ARG A 137 10.04 7.84 -0.22
C ARG A 137 9.19 8.67 -1.19
N SER A 138 8.07 8.14 -1.65
CA SER A 138 7.15 8.89 -2.51
C SER A 138 6.48 10.03 -1.77
N LEU A 139 6.06 9.83 -0.51
CA LEU A 139 5.47 10.90 0.32
C LEU A 139 6.43 12.08 0.49
N VAL A 140 7.70 11.80 0.75
CA VAL A 140 8.73 12.86 0.90
C VAL A 140 9.04 13.52 -0.45
N SER A 141 9.15 12.74 -1.52
CA SER A 141 9.44 13.26 -2.86
C SER A 141 8.36 14.24 -3.35
N GLU A 142 7.10 13.96 -3.03
CA GLU A 142 5.97 14.83 -3.39
C GLU A 142 5.68 15.92 -2.35
N GLY A 143 6.49 16.03 -1.30
CA GLY A 143 6.33 17.05 -0.27
C GLY A 143 5.11 16.84 0.64
N LEU A 144 4.52 15.64 0.61
CA LEU A 144 3.37 15.28 1.47
C LEU A 144 3.79 14.90 2.88
N ALA A 145 5.06 14.61 3.09
CA ALA A 145 5.64 14.31 4.39
C ALA A 145 7.10 14.80 4.43
N SER A 146 7.61 15.01 5.63
CA SER A 146 9.01 15.39 5.84
C SER A 146 9.61 14.66 7.04
N PRO A 147 10.93 14.34 6.99
CA PRO A 147 11.65 13.91 8.17
C PRO A 147 11.62 14.98 9.24
N ASN A 148 11.60 14.57 10.52
CA ASN A 148 11.79 15.50 11.63
C ASN A 148 13.21 16.09 11.59
N GLN A 149 13.34 17.37 11.92
CA GLN A 149 14.64 18.04 12.00
C GLN A 149 15.35 17.70 13.30
#